data_ee54183d76d3cdb42cf74b5808dd9546
#
_entry.id   ee54183d76d3cdb42cf74b5808dd9546
#
_cell.length_a   1.000
_cell.length_b   1.000
_cell.length_c   1.000
_cell.angle_alpha   90.00
_cell.angle_beta   90.00
_cell.angle_gamma   90.00
#
_symmetry.space_group_name_H-M   'P 1'
#
loop_
_entity.id
_entity.type
_entity.pdbx_description
1 polymer ?
#
loop_
_entity_poly.entity_id
_entity_poly.type
_entity_poly.pdbx_seq_one_letter_code
_entity_poly.pdbx_strand_id
1 'polypeptide(L)'
;MKSYLKIIIAIVIGVLLGSIVSFIMKNDKCDVTNDLPKQEKSEGLRGVYDIDKNINEKTIDNYLDRSDVVYRDVRMLEDTATWENKGGERDLTGFVKGFEVIPYAYLTEFPKEYVDQKKSENVTGLYKGKTLFRLEDGKYVANYKESMEILEYIFPKDKIIFIMCGAGGYANFTKQMLGALGWDTSKIYNVGGYWNYEGKNSISTTINGSKKCDFSKVAYHDIDFSRLTEIK
;
A
#
# COMPACT_ATOMS: atom_id res chain seq x y z
N MET A 1 10.20 -46.78 -29.77
CA MET A 1 8.87 -46.70 -29.12
C MET A 1 8.92 -46.80 -27.58
N LYS A 2 9.68 -47.70 -26.97
CA LYS A 2 9.76 -47.84 -25.49
C LYS A 2 10.42 -46.68 -24.74
N SER A 3 11.30 -45.90 -25.40
CA SER A 3 12.00 -44.77 -24.77
C SER A 3 11.10 -43.54 -24.57
N TYR A 4 10.27 -43.22 -25.57
CA TYR A 4 9.36 -42.05 -25.49
C TYR A 4 8.24 -42.25 -24.47
N LEU A 5 7.77 -43.50 -24.25
CA LEU A 5 6.76 -43.81 -23.29
C LEU A 5 7.28 -43.54 -21.84
N LYS A 6 8.55 -43.83 -21.55
CA LYS A 6 9.16 -43.56 -20.26
C LYS A 6 9.29 -42.06 -19.96
N ILE A 7 9.61 -41.25 -20.98
CA ILE A 7 9.72 -39.80 -20.87
C ILE A 7 8.34 -39.19 -20.61
N ILE A 8 7.30 -39.62 -21.32
CA ILE A 8 5.93 -39.13 -21.12
C ILE A 8 5.42 -39.48 -19.71
N ILE A 9 5.68 -40.68 -19.22
CA ILE A 9 5.29 -41.08 -17.86
C ILE A 9 6.02 -40.24 -16.83
N ALA A 10 7.31 -39.94 -16.99
CA ALA A 10 8.09 -39.10 -16.08
C ALA A 10 7.56 -37.67 -16.03
N ILE A 11 7.18 -37.10 -17.17
CA ILE A 11 6.60 -35.76 -17.27
C ILE A 11 5.21 -35.71 -16.60
N VAL A 12 4.36 -36.71 -16.85
CA VAL A 12 3.02 -36.76 -16.22
C VAL A 12 3.11 -36.91 -14.69
N ILE A 13 4.03 -37.75 -14.20
CA ILE A 13 4.27 -37.88 -12.74
C ILE A 13 4.85 -36.58 -12.16
N GLY A 14 5.77 -35.92 -12.85
CA GLY A 14 6.33 -34.64 -12.42
C GLY A 14 5.27 -33.54 -12.33
N VAL A 15 4.36 -33.46 -13.30
CA VAL A 15 3.25 -32.49 -13.30
C VAL A 15 2.24 -32.80 -12.20
N LEU A 16 1.90 -34.07 -11.97
CA LEU A 16 1.00 -34.49 -10.88
C LEU A 16 1.60 -34.23 -9.50
N LEU A 17 2.87 -34.54 -9.29
CA LEU A 17 3.54 -34.25 -8.03
C LEU A 17 3.73 -32.74 -7.81
N GLY A 18 4.06 -31.97 -8.84
CA GLY A 18 4.15 -30.53 -8.77
C GLY A 18 2.78 -29.87 -8.44
N SER A 19 1.71 -30.38 -9.02
CA SER A 19 0.35 -29.92 -8.74
C SER A 19 -0.12 -30.28 -7.33
N ILE A 20 0.22 -31.46 -6.82
CA ILE A 20 -0.09 -31.89 -5.46
C ILE A 20 0.72 -31.06 -4.44
N VAL A 21 2.02 -30.83 -4.68
CA VAL A 21 2.85 -29.99 -3.80
C VAL A 21 2.35 -28.53 -3.81
N SER A 22 1.98 -27.98 -4.98
CA SER A 22 1.38 -26.66 -5.05
C SER A 22 0.02 -26.57 -4.38
N PHE A 23 -0.78 -27.65 -4.43
CA PHE A 23 -2.07 -27.71 -3.75
C PHE A 23 -1.90 -27.86 -2.22
N ILE A 24 -0.94 -28.65 -1.75
CA ILE A 24 -0.64 -28.81 -0.32
C ILE A 24 -0.03 -27.52 0.25
N MET A 25 0.85 -26.83 -0.49
CA MET A 25 1.41 -25.54 -0.04
C MET A 25 0.39 -24.40 -0.06
N LYS A 26 -0.72 -24.54 -0.80
CA LYS A 26 -1.82 -23.55 -0.79
C LYS A 26 -2.78 -23.69 0.38
N ASN A 27 -2.77 -24.81 1.09
CA ASN A 27 -3.79 -25.12 2.12
C ASN A 27 -3.35 -24.84 3.57
N ASP A 28 -2.14 -24.34 3.82
CA ASP A 28 -1.71 -23.98 5.18
C ASP A 28 -1.88 -22.48 5.52
N LYS A 29 -2.71 -21.75 4.77
CA LYS A 29 -3.24 -20.49 5.29
C LYS A 29 -4.40 -20.83 6.20
N CYS A 30 -4.18 -20.81 7.51
CA CYS A 30 -5.26 -20.76 8.49
C CYS A 30 -6.24 -19.68 8.05
N ASP A 31 -7.42 -20.06 7.60
CA ASP A 31 -8.58 -19.18 7.56
C ASP A 31 -8.89 -18.80 9.01
N VAL A 32 -8.27 -17.75 9.47
CA VAL A 32 -8.64 -17.12 10.74
C VAL A 32 -9.95 -16.41 10.49
N THR A 33 -11.03 -17.11 10.69
CA THR A 33 -12.43 -16.60 10.62
C THR A 33 -12.75 -15.71 11.82
N ASN A 34 -11.81 -14.93 12.31
CA ASN A 34 -12.11 -13.89 13.25
C ASN A 34 -12.56 -12.65 12.47
N ASP A 35 -13.84 -12.32 12.59
CA ASP A 35 -14.39 -11.09 12.05
C ASP A 35 -13.52 -9.90 12.52
N LEU A 36 -13.17 -9.02 11.57
CA LEU A 36 -12.48 -7.80 11.95
C LEU A 36 -13.38 -6.93 12.82
N PRO A 37 -12.84 -6.27 13.84
CA PRO A 37 -13.61 -5.31 14.59
C PRO A 37 -14.16 -4.22 13.67
N LYS A 38 -15.40 -3.80 13.92
CA LYS A 38 -15.99 -2.69 13.19
C LYS A 38 -15.11 -1.45 13.33
N GLN A 39 -14.99 -0.70 12.24
CA GLN A 39 -14.24 0.55 12.25
C GLN A 39 -14.76 1.51 13.33
N GLU A 40 -13.84 2.05 14.10
CA GLU A 40 -14.09 3.07 15.11
C GLU A 40 -12.97 4.10 15.08
N LYS A 41 -13.32 5.38 15.01
CA LYS A 41 -12.31 6.45 15.01
C LYS A 41 -11.60 6.53 16.34
N SER A 42 -10.29 6.73 16.31
CA SER A 42 -9.50 7.11 17.48
C SER A 42 -9.93 8.48 18.02
N GLU A 43 -9.53 8.79 19.23
CA GLU A 43 -9.76 10.10 19.83
C GLU A 43 -8.69 11.14 19.41
N GLY A 44 -9.00 12.42 19.60
CA GLY A 44 -8.09 13.53 19.37
C GLY A 44 -7.56 13.64 17.95
N LEU A 45 -6.30 14.04 17.79
CA LEU A 45 -5.65 14.24 16.49
C LEU A 45 -5.66 12.98 15.64
N ARG A 46 -5.57 11.82 16.23
CA ARG A 46 -5.62 10.54 15.54
C ARG A 46 -6.97 10.32 14.83
N GLY A 47 -8.08 10.73 15.48
CA GLY A 47 -9.41 10.69 14.90
C GLY A 47 -9.60 11.70 13.75
N VAL A 48 -8.88 12.84 13.79
CA VAL A 48 -8.86 13.80 12.67
C VAL A 48 -8.28 13.16 11.41
N TYR A 49 -7.29 12.28 11.57
CA TYR A 49 -6.73 11.49 10.47
C TYR A 49 -7.52 10.21 10.16
N ASP A 50 -8.68 9.98 10.77
CA ASP A 50 -9.50 8.78 10.61
C ASP A 50 -8.72 7.47 10.91
N ILE A 51 -7.75 7.52 11.84
CA ILE A 51 -7.03 6.33 12.28
C ILE A 51 -7.97 5.45 13.09
N ASP A 52 -8.02 4.17 12.75
CA ASP A 52 -8.89 3.22 13.43
C ASP A 52 -8.42 2.97 14.88
N LYS A 53 -9.38 2.93 15.81
CA LYS A 53 -9.11 2.72 17.23
C LYS A 53 -8.68 1.29 17.53
N ASN A 54 -9.26 0.34 16.81
CA ASN A 54 -9.09 -1.10 17.07
C ASN A 54 -7.95 -1.70 16.26
N ILE A 55 -7.81 -1.27 14.99
CA ILE A 55 -6.77 -1.76 14.06
C ILE A 55 -5.88 -0.59 13.68
N ASN A 56 -4.73 -0.50 14.31
CA ASN A 56 -3.78 0.60 14.10
C ASN A 56 -2.34 0.12 14.28
N GLU A 57 -1.38 1.03 14.19
CA GLU A 57 0.05 0.74 14.24
C GLU A 57 0.51 0.01 15.52
N LYS A 58 -0.32 -0.02 16.59
CA LYS A 58 -0.01 -0.75 17.84
C LYS A 58 -0.60 -2.16 17.84
N THR A 59 -1.63 -2.41 17.07
CA THR A 59 -2.39 -3.67 17.09
C THR A 59 -2.30 -4.44 15.78
N ILE A 60 -1.76 -3.84 14.72
CA ILE A 60 -1.74 -4.38 13.35
C ILE A 60 -1.11 -5.77 13.26
N ASP A 61 -0.15 -6.08 14.13
CA ASP A 61 0.50 -7.40 14.15
C ASP A 61 -0.48 -8.56 14.34
N ASN A 62 -1.64 -8.31 15.00
CA ASN A 62 -2.67 -9.31 15.19
C ASN A 62 -3.52 -9.57 13.93
N TYR A 63 -3.34 -8.77 12.89
CA TYR A 63 -4.17 -8.76 11.69
C TYR A 63 -3.35 -8.90 10.41
N LEU A 64 -2.05 -9.22 10.52
CA LEU A 64 -1.20 -9.50 9.37
C LEU A 64 -1.48 -10.89 8.78
N ASP A 65 -0.96 -11.14 7.58
CA ASP A 65 -1.02 -12.41 6.86
C ASP A 65 -2.45 -12.92 6.55
N ARG A 66 -3.47 -12.05 6.56
CA ARG A 66 -4.85 -12.40 6.19
C ARG A 66 -5.00 -12.43 4.66
N SER A 67 -5.66 -13.47 4.16
CA SER A 67 -5.91 -13.64 2.72
C SER A 67 -7.02 -12.74 2.16
N ASP A 68 -7.90 -12.24 3.04
CA ASP A 68 -9.00 -11.34 2.71
C ASP A 68 -8.63 -9.86 2.77
N VAL A 69 -7.39 -9.53 3.17
CA VAL A 69 -6.87 -8.17 3.34
C VAL A 69 -5.74 -7.89 2.35
N VAL A 70 -5.71 -6.69 1.80
CA VAL A 70 -4.53 -6.12 1.15
C VAL A 70 -3.94 -5.02 2.04
N TYR A 71 -2.62 -4.93 2.09
CA TYR A 71 -1.85 -4.05 2.96
C TYR A 71 -1.08 -3.05 2.10
N ARG A 72 -1.34 -1.74 2.27
CA ARG A 72 -0.71 -0.70 1.44
C ARG A 72 -0.06 0.36 2.30
N ASP A 73 1.21 0.62 2.04
CA ASP A 73 1.96 1.74 2.61
C ASP A 73 2.06 2.86 1.57
N VAL A 74 1.40 3.97 1.85
CA VAL A 74 1.30 5.10 0.90
C VAL A 74 2.33 6.20 1.17
N ARG A 75 3.45 5.88 1.80
CA ARG A 75 4.54 6.83 2.01
C ARG A 75 5.18 7.26 0.69
N MET A 76 5.69 8.49 0.71
CA MET A 76 6.33 9.13 -0.42
C MET A 76 7.81 8.73 -0.50
N LEU A 77 8.14 7.79 -1.36
CA LEU A 77 9.52 7.31 -1.48
C LEU A 77 10.42 8.21 -2.34
N GLU A 78 9.85 9.10 -3.17
CA GLU A 78 10.61 9.94 -4.10
C GLU A 78 10.65 11.42 -3.72
N ASP A 79 9.95 11.82 -2.68
CA ASP A 79 9.96 13.21 -2.21
C ASP A 79 11.13 13.43 -1.24
N THR A 80 12.35 13.39 -1.77
CA THR A 80 13.60 13.53 -1.00
C THR A 80 13.66 14.85 -0.23
N ALA A 81 13.12 15.94 -0.77
CA ALA A 81 13.14 17.23 -0.08
C ALA A 81 12.25 17.21 1.18
N THR A 82 11.10 16.58 1.11
CA THR A 82 10.26 16.36 2.30
C THR A 82 10.95 15.46 3.31
N TRP A 83 11.68 14.47 2.85
CA TRP A 83 12.36 13.51 3.73
C TRP A 83 13.60 14.10 4.38
N GLU A 84 14.46 14.74 3.63
CA GLU A 84 15.68 15.36 4.15
C GLU A 84 15.35 16.42 5.21
N ASN A 85 14.37 17.27 4.95
CA ASN A 85 13.99 18.35 5.86
C ASN A 85 13.20 17.88 7.10
N LYS A 86 12.54 16.72 7.03
CA LYS A 86 11.68 16.17 8.09
C LYS A 86 12.21 14.88 8.72
N GLY A 87 13.41 14.43 8.38
CA GLY A 87 13.96 13.15 8.83
C GLY A 87 13.32 11.95 8.13
N GLY A 88 12.87 12.15 6.90
CA GLY A 88 12.13 11.17 6.11
C GLY A 88 12.89 9.89 5.79
N GLU A 89 14.23 9.92 5.80
CA GLU A 89 15.03 8.70 5.66
C GLU A 89 14.73 7.65 6.74
N ARG A 90 14.38 8.08 7.95
CA ARG A 90 13.91 7.18 9.01
C ARG A 90 12.66 6.42 8.56
N ASP A 91 11.85 7.04 7.71
CA ASP A 91 10.56 6.53 7.26
C ASP A 91 10.71 5.50 6.16
N LEU A 92 11.84 5.54 5.45
CA LEU A 92 12.18 4.60 4.37
C LEU A 92 13.03 3.43 4.84
N THR A 93 13.58 3.50 6.03
CA THR A 93 14.50 2.48 6.55
C THR A 93 13.79 1.32 7.22
N GLY A 94 12.47 1.42 7.38
CA GLY A 94 11.66 0.38 7.98
C GLY A 94 10.24 0.34 7.42
N PHE A 95 9.69 -0.87 7.35
CA PHE A 95 8.33 -1.16 6.88
C PHE A 95 7.72 -2.27 7.72
N VAL A 96 6.40 -2.32 7.77
CA VAL A 96 5.71 -3.47 8.37
C VAL A 96 5.68 -4.60 7.34
N LYS A 97 6.08 -5.80 7.76
CA LYS A 97 6.06 -7.00 6.90
C LYS A 97 4.66 -7.21 6.29
N GLY A 98 4.63 -7.52 5.01
CA GLY A 98 3.39 -7.75 4.27
C GLY A 98 2.75 -6.49 3.67
N PHE A 99 3.17 -5.29 4.08
CA PHE A 99 2.75 -4.07 3.41
C PHE A 99 3.51 -3.88 2.10
N GLU A 100 2.76 -3.53 1.06
CA GLU A 100 3.28 -3.16 -0.26
C GLU A 100 3.21 -1.64 -0.40
N VAL A 101 4.24 -1.06 -0.98
CA VAL A 101 4.38 0.39 -1.08
C VAL A 101 3.77 0.88 -2.38
N ILE A 102 2.90 1.88 -2.29
CA ILE A 102 2.41 2.71 -3.39
C ILE A 102 2.41 4.16 -2.97
N PRO A 103 3.30 5.02 -3.48
CA PRO A 103 3.34 6.43 -3.11
C PRO A 103 2.00 7.13 -3.35
N TYR A 104 1.47 7.82 -2.33
CA TYR A 104 0.25 8.61 -2.47
C TYR A 104 0.31 9.57 -3.66
N ALA A 105 1.47 10.17 -3.89
CA ALA A 105 1.68 11.11 -4.98
C ALA A 105 1.51 10.51 -6.39
N TYR A 106 1.60 9.21 -6.55
CA TYR A 106 1.30 8.55 -7.83
C TYR A 106 -0.21 8.42 -8.04
N LEU A 107 -0.98 8.39 -6.96
CA LEU A 107 -2.42 8.23 -7.03
C LEU A 107 -3.10 9.53 -7.46
N THR A 108 -2.78 10.64 -6.78
CA THR A 108 -3.43 11.93 -7.04
C THR A 108 -2.60 13.11 -6.52
N GLU A 109 -3.00 14.30 -6.92
CA GLU A 109 -2.48 15.56 -6.39
C GLU A 109 -2.80 15.72 -4.90
N PHE A 110 -1.95 16.47 -4.21
CA PHE A 110 -2.22 16.84 -2.82
C PHE A 110 -3.37 17.84 -2.73
N PRO A 111 -4.24 17.71 -1.69
CA PRO A 111 -5.22 18.74 -1.40
C PRO A 111 -4.57 20.12 -1.25
N LYS A 112 -5.23 21.15 -1.78
CA LYS A 112 -4.69 22.52 -1.78
C LYS A 112 -4.31 22.98 -0.38
N GLU A 113 -5.14 22.71 0.61
CA GLU A 113 -4.91 23.08 2.01
C GLU A 113 -3.63 22.45 2.55
N TYR A 114 -3.36 21.20 2.20
CA TYR A 114 -2.11 20.52 2.56
C TYR A 114 -0.90 21.19 1.90
N VAL A 115 -0.99 21.50 0.61
CA VAL A 115 0.08 22.19 -0.12
C VAL A 115 0.37 23.56 0.50
N ASP A 116 -0.65 24.34 0.82
CA ASP A 116 -0.53 25.67 1.42
C ASP A 116 0.06 25.58 2.84
N GLN A 117 -0.35 24.59 3.64
CA GLN A 117 0.28 24.32 4.93
C GLN A 117 1.77 24.01 4.78
N LYS A 118 2.15 23.13 3.85
CA LYS A 118 3.55 22.76 3.63
C LYS A 118 4.40 23.96 3.18
N LYS A 119 3.85 24.83 2.34
CA LYS A 119 4.50 26.09 1.99
C LYS A 119 4.74 26.98 3.21
N SER A 120 3.76 27.11 4.10
CA SER A 120 3.91 27.89 5.33
C SER A 120 4.96 27.32 6.30
N GLU A 121 5.19 26.00 6.24
CA GLU A 121 6.25 25.30 6.97
C GLU A 121 7.62 25.35 6.27
N ASN A 122 7.74 26.11 5.18
CA ASN A 122 8.93 26.16 4.31
C ASN A 122 9.36 24.80 3.74
N VAL A 123 8.43 23.87 3.61
CA VAL A 123 8.66 22.61 2.91
C VAL A 123 8.57 22.84 1.42
N THR A 124 9.70 22.68 0.74
CA THR A 124 9.82 22.73 -0.73
C THR A 124 9.99 21.31 -1.25
N GLY A 125 9.73 21.05 -2.51
CA GLY A 125 10.02 19.74 -3.11
C GLY A 125 8.90 18.71 -2.92
N LEU A 126 7.67 19.13 -2.67
CA LEU A 126 6.53 18.23 -2.85
C LEU A 126 6.53 17.68 -4.28
N TYR A 127 6.15 16.41 -4.42
CA TYR A 127 6.07 15.75 -5.72
C TYR A 127 5.21 16.57 -6.70
N LYS A 128 5.74 16.77 -7.89
CA LYS A 128 5.11 17.52 -9.00
C LYS A 128 5.07 16.70 -10.29
N GLY A 129 5.32 15.42 -10.17
CA GLY A 129 5.30 14.52 -11.32
C GLY A 129 3.87 14.13 -11.75
N LYS A 130 3.79 13.10 -12.57
CA LYS A 130 2.53 12.59 -13.09
C LYS A 130 1.76 11.83 -12.02
N THR A 131 0.42 11.91 -12.06
CA THR A 131 -0.51 11.24 -11.15
C THR A 131 -1.57 10.50 -11.92
N LEU A 132 -2.14 9.43 -11.36
CA LEU A 132 -3.26 8.71 -11.99
C LEU A 132 -4.52 9.60 -12.08
N PHE A 133 -4.76 10.42 -11.06
CA PHE A 133 -5.92 11.31 -10.99
C PHE A 133 -5.45 12.73 -10.68
N ARG A 134 -6.23 13.72 -11.11
CA ARG A 134 -6.12 15.13 -10.74
C ARG A 134 -7.36 15.57 -9.96
N LEU A 135 -7.26 16.66 -9.25
CA LEU A 135 -8.37 17.27 -8.53
C LEU A 135 -8.93 18.44 -9.35
N GLU A 136 -10.16 18.30 -9.82
CA GLU A 136 -10.92 19.36 -10.49
C GLU A 136 -12.19 19.65 -9.68
N ASP A 137 -12.35 20.85 -9.18
CA ASP A 137 -13.51 21.27 -8.38
C ASP A 137 -13.87 20.28 -7.25
N GLY A 138 -12.84 19.74 -6.57
CA GLY A 138 -13.00 18.79 -5.49
C GLY A 138 -13.35 17.37 -5.93
N LYS A 139 -13.30 17.07 -7.22
CA LYS A 139 -13.54 15.74 -7.78
C LYS A 139 -12.24 15.13 -8.31
N TYR A 140 -12.11 13.83 -8.15
CA TYR A 140 -11.01 13.09 -8.75
C TYR A 140 -11.33 12.73 -10.19
N VAL A 141 -10.54 13.23 -11.12
CA VAL A 141 -10.68 13.03 -12.56
C VAL A 141 -9.49 12.23 -13.07
N ALA A 142 -9.72 11.15 -13.80
CA ALA A 142 -8.66 10.32 -14.33
C ALA A 142 -7.80 11.08 -15.35
N ASN A 143 -6.48 10.93 -15.24
CA ASN A 143 -5.52 11.48 -16.20
C ASN A 143 -5.23 10.52 -17.37
N TYR A 144 -5.47 9.23 -17.15
CA TYR A 144 -5.19 8.17 -18.12
C TYR A 144 -6.39 7.24 -18.26
N LYS A 145 -6.55 6.63 -19.41
CA LYS A 145 -7.62 5.63 -19.64
C LYS A 145 -7.51 4.45 -18.70
N GLU A 146 -6.28 4.10 -18.34
CA GLU A 146 -5.95 2.97 -17.48
C GLU A 146 -6.02 3.30 -15.97
N SER A 147 -6.25 4.57 -15.59
CA SER A 147 -6.17 5.02 -14.19
C SER A 147 -7.03 4.21 -13.23
N MET A 148 -8.28 3.91 -13.61
CA MET A 148 -9.20 3.13 -12.76
C MET A 148 -8.78 1.68 -12.66
N GLU A 149 -8.34 1.05 -13.76
CA GLU A 149 -7.88 -0.33 -13.78
C GLU A 149 -6.66 -0.51 -12.89
N ILE A 150 -5.69 0.41 -12.98
CA ILE A 150 -4.50 0.40 -12.12
C ILE A 150 -4.90 0.58 -10.65
N LEU A 151 -5.81 1.51 -10.36
CA LEU A 151 -6.27 1.74 -9.00
C LEU A 151 -6.99 0.52 -8.40
N GLU A 152 -7.83 -0.16 -9.19
CA GLU A 152 -8.52 -1.38 -8.78
C GLU A 152 -7.57 -2.58 -8.61
N TYR A 153 -6.50 -2.64 -9.40
CA TYR A 153 -5.44 -3.63 -9.22
C TYR A 153 -4.70 -3.43 -7.89
N ILE A 154 -4.38 -2.17 -7.55
CA ILE A 154 -3.66 -1.84 -6.32
C ILE A 154 -4.58 -1.98 -5.08
N PHE A 155 -5.82 -1.54 -5.21
CA PHE A 155 -6.83 -1.55 -4.16
C PHE A 155 -8.08 -2.34 -4.59
N PRO A 156 -8.04 -3.67 -4.59
CA PRO A 156 -9.17 -4.50 -5.05
C PRO A 156 -10.45 -4.24 -4.24
N LYS A 157 -11.57 -4.00 -4.91
CA LYS A 157 -12.86 -3.65 -4.27
C LYS A 157 -13.49 -4.82 -3.50
N ASP A 158 -13.12 -6.03 -3.83
CA ASP A 158 -13.60 -7.27 -3.16
C ASP A 158 -12.82 -7.60 -1.88
N LYS A 159 -11.72 -6.89 -1.61
CA LYS A 159 -10.86 -7.09 -0.44
C LYS A 159 -11.11 -6.03 0.64
N ILE A 160 -10.71 -6.36 1.85
CA ILE A 160 -10.49 -5.39 2.91
C ILE A 160 -9.14 -4.71 2.65
N ILE A 161 -9.05 -3.43 2.90
CA ILE A 161 -7.85 -2.64 2.59
C ILE A 161 -7.34 -2.00 3.89
N PHE A 162 -6.11 -2.34 4.25
CA PHE A 162 -5.40 -1.67 5.34
C PHE A 162 -4.39 -0.69 4.74
N ILE A 163 -4.51 0.57 5.09
CA ILE A 163 -3.65 1.64 4.57
C ILE A 163 -2.84 2.24 5.72
N MET A 164 -1.54 2.28 5.53
CA MET A 164 -0.56 2.91 6.42
C MET A 164 0.19 4.02 5.68
N CYS A 165 0.71 4.99 6.42
CA CYS A 165 1.74 5.89 5.92
C CYS A 165 2.75 6.22 7.03
N GLY A 166 3.36 7.40 7.06
CA GLY A 166 4.23 7.84 8.16
C GLY A 166 3.47 8.07 9.46
N ALA A 167 2.37 8.84 9.41
CA ALA A 167 1.60 9.27 10.58
C ALA A 167 0.06 9.17 10.41
N GLY A 168 -0.43 8.55 9.35
CA GLY A 168 -1.87 8.36 9.09
C GLY A 168 -2.49 9.40 8.14
N GLY A 169 -1.84 10.53 7.85
CA GLY A 169 -2.40 11.61 7.01
C GLY A 169 -2.63 11.19 5.56
N TYR A 170 -1.61 10.69 4.88
CA TYR A 170 -1.74 10.20 3.50
C TYR A 170 -2.66 8.97 3.39
N ALA A 171 -2.68 8.13 4.42
CA ALA A 171 -3.61 7.02 4.50
C ALA A 171 -5.06 7.51 4.53
N ASN A 172 -5.33 8.60 5.28
CA ASN A 172 -6.64 9.26 5.28
C ASN A 172 -7.01 9.84 3.90
N PHE A 173 -6.09 10.57 3.26
CA PHE A 173 -6.32 11.10 1.91
C PHE A 173 -6.61 9.98 0.91
N THR A 174 -5.87 8.87 0.99
CA THR A 174 -6.12 7.70 0.13
C THR A 174 -7.50 7.10 0.39
N LYS A 175 -7.90 6.92 1.65
CA LYS A 175 -9.24 6.41 2.00
C LYS A 175 -10.35 7.32 1.46
N GLN A 176 -10.19 8.64 1.61
CA GLN A 176 -11.16 9.62 1.08
C GLN A 176 -11.24 9.57 -0.45
N MET A 177 -10.09 9.50 -1.14
CA MET A 177 -10.03 9.37 -2.59
C MET A 177 -10.74 8.09 -3.06
N LEU A 178 -10.42 6.94 -2.47
CA LEU A 178 -11.05 5.67 -2.81
C LEU A 178 -12.57 5.72 -2.60
N GLY A 179 -13.03 6.28 -1.48
CA GLY A 179 -14.46 6.46 -1.21
C GLY A 179 -15.14 7.35 -2.26
N ALA A 180 -14.52 8.46 -2.64
CA ALA A 180 -15.04 9.35 -3.69
C ALA A 180 -15.08 8.68 -5.07
N LEU A 181 -14.21 7.71 -5.33
CA LEU A 181 -14.15 6.91 -6.57
C LEU A 181 -14.99 5.62 -6.50
N GLY A 182 -15.79 5.42 -5.44
CA GLY A 182 -16.79 4.35 -5.35
C GLY A 182 -16.35 3.08 -4.63
N TRP A 183 -15.29 3.13 -3.83
CA TRP A 183 -14.97 2.04 -2.89
C TRP A 183 -15.87 2.09 -1.65
N ASP A 184 -16.18 0.93 -1.11
CA ASP A 184 -16.85 0.80 0.18
C ASP A 184 -15.88 1.16 1.31
N THR A 185 -15.99 2.35 1.87
CA THR A 185 -15.10 2.84 2.93
C THR A 185 -15.21 2.04 4.23
N SER A 186 -16.29 1.27 4.42
CA SER A 186 -16.40 0.36 5.57
C SER A 186 -15.41 -0.80 5.52
N LYS A 187 -14.82 -1.06 4.35
CA LYS A 187 -13.76 -2.06 4.15
C LYS A 187 -12.35 -1.45 4.16
N ILE A 188 -12.21 -0.12 4.33
CA ILE A 188 -10.92 0.56 4.27
C ILE A 188 -10.54 1.08 5.64
N TYR A 189 -9.50 0.53 6.23
CA TYR A 189 -8.97 0.91 7.54
C TYR A 189 -7.73 1.77 7.38
N ASN A 190 -7.74 2.98 7.93
CA ASN A 190 -6.52 3.73 8.16
C ASN A 190 -5.86 3.19 9.44
N VAL A 191 -4.81 2.40 9.26
CA VAL A 191 -4.11 1.75 10.37
C VAL A 191 -2.98 2.62 10.93
N GLY A 192 -3.00 3.93 10.67
CA GLY A 192 -2.07 4.89 11.24
C GLY A 192 -0.76 5.00 10.49
N GLY A 193 0.34 5.02 11.21
CA GLY A 193 1.63 5.32 10.60
C GLY A 193 2.80 4.55 11.19
N TYR A 194 3.75 4.22 10.31
CA TYR A 194 4.97 3.51 10.66
C TYR A 194 5.81 4.21 11.74
N TRP A 195 5.74 5.53 11.82
CA TRP A 195 6.50 6.28 12.84
C TRP A 195 6.09 5.94 14.28
N ASN A 196 4.86 5.47 14.45
CA ASN A 196 4.30 5.06 15.73
C ASN A 196 4.11 3.54 15.84
N TYR A 197 4.69 2.78 14.91
CA TYR A 197 4.60 1.33 14.94
C TYR A 197 5.47 0.76 16.07
N GLU A 198 4.84 -0.01 16.94
CA GLU A 198 5.45 -0.62 18.13
C GLU A 198 5.51 -2.17 18.04
N GLY A 199 5.11 -2.73 16.88
CA GLY A 199 5.02 -4.17 16.69
C GLY A 199 6.36 -4.85 16.42
N LYS A 200 6.31 -6.16 16.19
CA LYS A 200 7.50 -7.04 16.03
C LYS A 200 7.79 -7.37 14.57
N ASN A 201 6.90 -6.96 13.65
CA ASN A 201 6.98 -7.32 12.23
C ASN A 201 7.62 -6.21 11.37
N SER A 202 8.44 -5.35 11.96
CA SER A 202 9.23 -4.39 11.21
C SER A 202 10.35 -5.08 10.44
N ILE A 203 10.49 -4.73 9.16
CA ILE A 203 11.65 -5.09 8.34
C ILE A 203 12.53 -3.87 8.12
N SER A 204 13.83 -4.03 8.30
CA SER A 204 14.79 -2.98 7.95
C SER A 204 15.15 -3.08 6.47
N THR A 205 15.09 -1.95 5.79
CA THR A 205 15.44 -1.83 4.37
C THR A 205 16.70 -1.02 4.14
N THR A 206 17.48 -0.74 5.19
CA THR A 206 18.75 -0.02 5.05
C THR A 206 19.80 -0.83 4.29
N ILE A 207 20.53 -0.17 3.41
CA ILE A 207 21.69 -0.74 2.71
C ILE A 207 22.95 -0.47 3.54
N ASN A 208 23.54 -1.53 4.10
CA ASN A 208 24.84 -1.48 4.80
C ASN A 208 24.96 -0.33 5.82
N GLY A 209 23.89 -0.07 6.59
CA GLY A 209 23.87 1.01 7.59
C GLY A 209 23.77 2.43 6.97
N SER A 210 23.64 2.54 5.65
CA SER A 210 23.38 3.81 4.99
C SER A 210 21.92 4.21 5.19
N LYS A 211 21.64 5.51 4.99
CA LYS A 211 20.27 6.02 5.00
C LYS A 211 19.46 5.69 3.73
N LYS A 212 20.03 4.94 2.79
CA LYS A 212 19.37 4.54 1.55
C LYS A 212 18.48 3.33 1.78
N CYS A 213 17.29 3.36 1.20
CA CYS A 213 16.36 2.24 1.17
C CYS A 213 16.79 1.21 0.13
N ASP A 214 16.78 -0.07 0.53
CA ASP A 214 16.90 -1.20 -0.39
C ASP A 214 15.51 -1.65 -0.84
N PHE A 215 15.07 -1.15 -1.96
CA PHE A 215 13.74 -1.46 -2.52
C PHE A 215 13.55 -2.93 -2.90
N SER A 216 14.63 -3.73 -2.97
CA SER A 216 14.50 -5.17 -3.20
C SER A 216 13.83 -5.91 -2.03
N LYS A 217 13.79 -5.30 -0.86
CA LYS A 217 13.21 -5.87 0.37
C LYS A 217 11.75 -5.50 0.58
N VAL A 218 11.19 -4.65 -0.24
CA VAL A 218 9.82 -4.14 -0.14
C VAL A 218 9.12 -4.30 -1.48
N ALA A 219 7.94 -4.88 -1.50
CA ALA A 219 7.10 -4.86 -2.69
C ALA A 219 6.70 -3.40 -2.98
N TYR A 220 7.06 -2.91 -4.15
CA TYR A 220 6.88 -1.53 -4.56
C TYR A 220 6.12 -1.45 -5.88
N HIS A 221 5.00 -0.75 -5.85
CA HIS A 221 4.23 -0.47 -7.05
C HIS A 221 4.77 0.79 -7.72
N ASP A 222 5.61 0.61 -8.73
CA ASP A 222 6.04 1.68 -9.60
C ASP A 222 5.06 1.82 -10.79
N ILE A 223 4.76 3.05 -11.16
CA ILE A 223 3.87 3.35 -12.28
C ILE A 223 4.66 4.00 -13.41
N ASP A 224 4.84 3.27 -14.49
CA ASP A 224 5.43 3.82 -15.71
C ASP A 224 4.37 4.64 -16.49
N PHE A 225 4.23 5.89 -16.09
CA PHE A 225 3.29 6.83 -16.72
C PHE A 225 3.55 7.06 -18.21
N SER A 226 4.75 6.75 -18.72
CA SER A 226 5.07 6.91 -20.15
C SER A 226 4.33 5.92 -21.05
N ARG A 227 3.84 4.82 -20.47
CA ARG A 227 3.11 3.75 -21.15
C ARG A 227 1.59 3.91 -21.10
N LEU A 228 1.09 4.92 -20.36
CA LEU A 228 -0.33 5.15 -20.17
C LEU A 228 -0.90 6.08 -21.25
N THR A 229 -2.18 5.92 -21.55
CA THR A 229 -2.91 6.71 -22.56
C THR A 229 -3.53 7.93 -21.91
N GLU A 230 -2.95 9.12 -22.10
CA GLU A 230 -3.47 10.38 -21.55
C GLU A 230 -4.90 10.67 -22.05
N ILE A 231 -5.77 11.11 -21.14
CA ILE A 231 -7.10 11.65 -21.44
C ILE A 231 -6.93 13.15 -21.68
N LYS A 232 -7.33 13.60 -22.88
CA LYS A 232 -7.30 15.02 -23.27
C LYS A 232 -8.51 15.76 -22.74
#